data_dda27fdd96d75de176e15159cbd4e89a
#
_entry.id   dda27fdd96d75de176e15159cbd4e89a
#
_cell.length_a   1.000
_cell.length_b   1.000
_cell.length_c   1.000
_cell.angle_alpha   90.00
_cell.angle_beta   90.00
_cell.angle_gamma   90.00
#
_symmetry.space_group_name_H-M   'P 1'
#
loop_
_entity.id
_entity.type
_entity.pdbx_description
1 polymer ?
#
loop_
_entity_poly.entity_id
_entity_poly.type
_entity_poly.pdbx_seq_one_letter_code
_entity_poly.pdbx_strand_id
1 'polypeptide(L)'
;MSAFLKPTPIGPDPRSDGATKTADIETARNTVKRCIEAAPHDPTTHLTRDAMDAFSAIRKFDPIEYEAVRTRLRAANHLIRVEALDRFTCPEGDDAGVDQRSASTELAELAAERCELWHDPDGDAYATFERGAEGQTHREHWRIESSGYRDWLAWLAHVSMGATPSSEALRAASNALAGRAKFDGEEHSPARRVARTDEGYWLDLGDEHWRAVLMTAAGWRIVGNPPVRFVRSRAMRPLPTPAEKGDIAPLWGLTNILKTDRPLVLAWILEAYRSDTPYPVLELIGEQGSAKSTTQETIRHFVDPNRVMLRGRPKAVEDIFVACGANHVVSLENLSSITPDLSDALCTISTGGGHAGRQFYTNGEEHIIPAHNPIMLNGIGAVVTRPDLLDRTIALSLPTIERRDTESEHAARLERDGATIMAGLLNLYCETLAQLPDVQIDPEKRPRMADYAMLGEAMHRAMGGVTGGWLNVYSKHRRDAIRRTIDSSPVAQACIEFTEANRVYAGTVKGLLEALNHRDAGRSVERGDYWPRSPKGLGDALRRAAPALRQIGVYLCIEDRPRRDGVHCKLRTADPKPRPATPPNREPSSQSSHVHEREVVRI
;
A
#
# COMPACT_ATOMS: atom_id res chain seq x y z
N MET A 1 -1.95 85.75 16.10
CA MET A 1 -0.58 86.27 16.00
C MET A 1 0.21 85.39 15.05
N SER A 2 0.45 85.99 13.95
CA SER A 2 1.57 85.96 13.02
C SER A 2 1.95 84.59 12.40
N ALA A 3 1.43 84.42 11.17
CA ALA A 3 1.90 83.46 10.19
C ALA A 3 3.19 83.93 9.49
N PHE A 4 4.17 83.09 9.36
CA PHE A 4 5.29 83.30 8.41
C PHE A 4 5.11 82.34 7.24
N LEU A 5 4.74 82.94 6.07
CA LEU A 5 4.80 82.32 4.75
C LEU A 5 6.27 82.18 4.34
N LYS A 6 6.71 80.96 3.96
CA LYS A 6 7.95 80.73 3.22
C LYS A 6 7.65 80.79 1.69
N PRO A 7 8.55 81.35 0.90
CA PRO A 7 8.33 81.49 -0.56
C PRO A 7 8.53 80.14 -1.26
N THR A 8 7.67 79.89 -2.22
CA THR A 8 7.73 78.78 -3.19
C THR A 8 8.93 78.91 -4.11
N PRO A 9 9.71 77.87 -4.37
CA PRO A 9 10.72 77.92 -5.43
C PRO A 9 10.07 77.84 -6.82
N ILE A 10 10.49 78.73 -7.69
CA ILE A 10 10.13 78.79 -9.12
C ILE A 10 10.67 77.50 -9.77
N GLY A 11 9.79 76.66 -10.32
CA GLY A 11 10.17 75.49 -11.09
C GLY A 11 10.84 75.88 -12.41
N PRO A 12 11.71 75.03 -12.95
CA PRO A 12 12.41 75.32 -14.21
C PRO A 12 11.43 75.36 -15.39
N ASP A 13 11.72 76.24 -16.35
CA ASP A 13 10.95 76.45 -17.56
C ASP A 13 10.84 75.17 -18.42
N PRO A 14 9.66 74.70 -18.80
CA PRO A 14 9.48 73.44 -19.55
C PRO A 14 10.02 73.51 -21.02
N ARG A 15 10.54 74.63 -21.45
CA ARG A 15 11.09 74.78 -22.83
C ARG A 15 12.57 74.50 -22.96
N SER A 16 13.34 74.42 -21.84
CA SER A 16 14.76 74.05 -21.89
C SER A 16 15.06 72.56 -21.91
N ASP A 17 14.10 71.75 -21.50
CA ASP A 17 14.23 70.28 -21.31
C ASP A 17 14.12 69.52 -22.67
N GLY A 18 13.40 70.05 -23.64
CA GLY A 18 13.19 69.40 -24.95
C GLY A 18 14.42 69.43 -25.91
N ALA A 19 15.19 70.52 -25.89
CA ALA A 19 16.35 70.67 -26.79
C ALA A 19 17.56 69.83 -26.30
N THR A 20 17.77 69.71 -25.03
CA THR A 20 18.85 68.88 -24.42
C THR A 20 18.59 67.39 -24.62
N LYS A 21 17.35 66.92 -24.43
CA LYS A 21 16.97 65.54 -24.69
C LYS A 21 17.08 65.13 -26.15
N THR A 22 16.83 66.03 -27.09
CA THR A 22 16.93 65.74 -28.55
C THR A 22 18.38 65.62 -28.99
N ALA A 23 19.31 66.42 -28.44
CA ALA A 23 20.74 66.36 -28.74
C ALA A 23 21.38 65.06 -28.15
N ASP A 24 20.95 64.61 -26.99
CA ASP A 24 21.43 63.37 -26.32
C ASP A 24 21.02 62.12 -27.11
N ILE A 25 19.79 62.09 -27.67
CA ILE A 25 19.33 60.90 -28.42
C ILE A 25 19.98 60.80 -29.78
N GLU A 26 20.31 61.92 -30.43
CA GLU A 26 21.02 61.95 -31.72
C GLU A 26 22.48 61.49 -31.58
N THR A 27 23.09 61.81 -30.44
CA THR A 27 24.41 61.29 -30.07
C THR A 27 24.37 59.77 -29.82
N ALA A 28 23.32 59.24 -29.13
CA ALA A 28 23.10 57.84 -28.96
C ALA A 28 22.91 57.08 -30.28
N ARG A 29 22.09 57.62 -31.20
CA ARG A 29 21.91 57.09 -32.57
C ARG A 29 23.22 56.98 -33.34
N ASN A 30 24.06 57.99 -33.26
CA ASN A 30 25.38 58.01 -33.93
C ASN A 30 26.32 56.96 -33.31
N THR A 31 26.27 56.74 -32.01
CA THR A 31 27.08 55.72 -31.34
C THR A 31 26.63 54.33 -31.73
N VAL A 32 25.33 54.06 -31.74
CA VAL A 32 24.77 52.78 -32.18
C VAL A 32 25.04 52.50 -33.63
N LYS A 33 24.95 53.49 -34.49
CA LYS A 33 25.32 53.38 -35.93
C LYS A 33 26.77 52.94 -36.11
N ARG A 34 27.71 53.55 -35.37
CA ARG A 34 29.13 53.13 -35.38
C ARG A 34 29.32 51.68 -34.87
N CYS A 35 28.59 51.30 -33.88
CA CYS A 35 28.63 49.90 -33.41
C CYS A 35 28.16 48.90 -34.46
N ILE A 36 27.10 49.23 -35.23
CA ILE A 36 26.59 48.39 -36.32
C ILE A 36 27.62 48.33 -37.47
N GLU A 37 28.27 49.46 -37.82
CA GLU A 37 29.30 49.52 -38.86
C GLU A 37 30.57 48.74 -38.48
N ALA A 38 30.92 48.67 -37.18
CA ALA A 38 32.09 47.95 -36.70
C ALA A 38 31.78 46.43 -36.42
N ALA A 39 30.52 46.07 -36.22
CA ALA A 39 30.08 44.71 -35.87
C ALA A 39 30.58 43.58 -36.80
N PRO A 40 30.73 43.78 -38.16
CA PRO A 40 31.29 42.75 -39.06
C PRO A 40 32.72 42.34 -38.70
N HIS A 41 33.50 43.25 -38.12
CA HIS A 41 34.92 43.06 -37.84
C HIS A 41 35.19 42.79 -36.34
N ASP A 42 34.31 43.26 -35.46
CA ASP A 42 34.43 43.06 -34.02
C ASP A 42 33.06 42.76 -33.36
N PRO A 43 32.82 41.51 -32.99
CA PRO A 43 31.55 41.12 -32.37
C PRO A 43 31.35 41.67 -30.94
N THR A 44 32.33 42.38 -30.37
CA THR A 44 32.27 42.93 -29.00
C THR A 44 31.97 44.42 -28.94
N THR A 45 31.86 45.12 -30.08
CA THR A 45 31.64 46.58 -30.19
C THR A 45 30.44 47.08 -29.37
N HIS A 46 29.40 46.28 -29.22
CA HIS A 46 28.19 46.60 -28.48
C HIS A 46 28.36 46.45 -26.96
N LEU A 47 29.49 45.86 -26.47
CA LEU A 47 29.74 45.61 -25.04
C LEU A 47 30.49 46.76 -24.35
N THR A 48 30.80 47.83 -25.07
CA THR A 48 31.39 49.01 -24.44
C THR A 48 30.37 49.79 -23.64
N ARG A 49 30.80 50.48 -22.59
CA ARG A 49 29.89 51.23 -21.70
C ARG A 49 29.12 52.29 -22.50
N ASP A 50 29.81 53.05 -23.35
CA ASP A 50 29.18 54.07 -24.19
C ASP A 50 28.15 53.50 -25.17
N ALA A 51 28.42 52.30 -25.71
CA ALA A 51 27.47 51.60 -26.58
C ALA A 51 26.24 51.14 -25.78
N MET A 52 26.43 50.55 -24.61
CA MET A 52 25.34 50.12 -23.76
C MET A 52 24.44 51.27 -23.32
N ASP A 53 25.04 52.41 -22.94
CA ASP A 53 24.30 53.61 -22.55
C ASP A 53 23.50 54.16 -23.76
N ALA A 54 24.09 54.12 -24.97
CA ALA A 54 23.42 54.54 -26.20
C ALA A 54 22.25 53.60 -26.60
N PHE A 55 22.42 52.26 -26.50
CA PHE A 55 21.35 51.30 -26.72
C PHE A 55 20.22 51.45 -25.69
N SER A 56 20.57 51.71 -24.44
CA SER A 56 19.61 51.95 -23.36
C SER A 56 18.80 53.24 -23.61
N ALA A 57 19.46 54.33 -24.06
CA ALA A 57 18.80 55.58 -24.39
C ALA A 57 17.82 55.43 -25.55
N ILE A 58 18.20 54.71 -26.63
CA ILE A 58 17.30 54.45 -27.76
C ILE A 58 16.11 53.59 -27.30
N ARG A 59 16.35 52.54 -26.55
CA ARG A 59 15.26 51.67 -26.03
C ARG A 59 14.23 52.44 -25.21
N LYS A 60 14.70 53.35 -24.37
CA LYS A 60 13.83 54.19 -23.54
C LYS A 60 13.06 55.25 -24.36
N PHE A 61 13.67 55.80 -25.40
CA PHE A 61 13.07 56.86 -26.19
C PHE A 61 12.15 56.34 -27.30
N ASP A 62 12.55 55.29 -28.02
CA ASP A 62 11.82 54.67 -29.13
C ASP A 62 12.06 53.14 -29.15
N PRO A 63 11.21 52.33 -28.47
CA PRO A 63 11.31 50.88 -28.47
C PRO A 63 11.24 50.22 -29.85
N ILE A 64 10.55 50.87 -30.82
CA ILE A 64 10.43 50.35 -32.20
C ILE A 64 11.76 50.52 -32.94
N GLU A 65 12.41 51.70 -32.78
CA GLU A 65 13.75 51.96 -33.30
C GLU A 65 14.78 50.99 -32.70
N TYR A 66 14.65 50.67 -31.38
CA TYR A 66 15.51 49.70 -30.70
C TYR A 66 15.43 48.32 -31.34
N GLU A 67 14.25 47.79 -31.64
CA GLU A 67 14.09 46.50 -32.30
C GLU A 67 14.66 46.48 -33.72
N ALA A 68 14.52 47.59 -34.47
CA ALA A 68 15.12 47.72 -35.79
C ALA A 68 16.65 47.71 -35.74
N VAL A 69 17.24 48.42 -34.77
CA VAL A 69 18.67 48.46 -34.50
C VAL A 69 19.20 47.09 -34.06
N ARG A 70 18.53 46.42 -33.16
CA ARG A 70 18.82 45.08 -32.69
C ARG A 70 18.87 44.07 -33.83
N THR A 71 17.89 44.12 -34.73
CA THR A 71 17.83 43.27 -35.92
C THR A 71 19.00 43.54 -36.87
N ARG A 72 19.37 44.80 -37.09
CA ARG A 72 20.52 45.17 -37.92
C ARG A 72 21.86 44.74 -37.31
N LEU A 73 22.01 44.84 -35.98
CA LEU A 73 23.22 44.43 -35.30
C LEU A 73 23.43 42.91 -35.42
N ARG A 74 22.37 42.13 -35.27
CA ARG A 74 22.40 40.66 -35.44
C ARG A 74 22.67 40.27 -36.90
N ALA A 75 22.10 41.02 -37.87
CA ALA A 75 22.36 40.79 -39.28
C ALA A 75 23.80 41.13 -39.68
N ALA A 76 24.42 42.14 -39.04
CA ALA A 76 25.81 42.51 -39.26
C ALA A 76 26.81 41.45 -38.76
N ASN A 77 26.52 40.79 -37.66
CA ASN A 77 27.34 39.68 -37.16
C ASN A 77 26.50 38.69 -36.32
N HIS A 78 26.38 37.46 -36.81
CA HIS A 78 25.60 36.39 -36.19
C HIS A 78 26.16 35.87 -34.84
N LEU A 79 27.41 36.21 -34.49
CA LEU A 79 28.02 35.86 -33.19
C LEU A 79 27.57 36.79 -32.06
N ILE A 80 26.93 37.93 -32.40
CA ILE A 80 26.42 38.88 -31.41
C ILE A 80 25.16 38.28 -30.74
N ARG A 81 25.23 38.06 -29.43
CA ARG A 81 24.11 37.61 -28.60
C ARG A 81 23.27 38.82 -28.18
N VAL A 82 22.27 39.16 -29.01
CA VAL A 82 21.37 40.30 -28.72
C VAL A 82 20.56 40.14 -27.44
N GLU A 83 20.37 38.89 -26.95
CA GLU A 83 19.75 38.61 -25.63
C GLU A 83 20.62 39.14 -24.46
N ALA A 84 21.93 39.20 -24.63
CA ALA A 84 22.80 39.81 -23.64
C ALA A 84 22.65 41.36 -23.64
N LEU A 85 22.51 41.97 -24.82
CA LEU A 85 22.22 43.40 -24.95
C LEU A 85 20.90 43.77 -24.26
N ASP A 86 19.86 42.95 -24.44
CA ASP A 86 18.54 43.16 -23.81
C ASP A 86 18.60 43.18 -22.29
N ARG A 87 19.46 42.36 -21.68
CA ARG A 87 19.67 42.32 -20.22
C ARG A 87 20.36 43.59 -19.69
N PHE A 88 21.30 44.17 -20.44
CA PHE A 88 22.08 45.31 -19.98
C PHE A 88 21.45 46.66 -20.34
N THR A 89 20.52 46.68 -21.28
CA THR A 89 19.82 47.92 -21.71
C THR A 89 18.43 48.06 -21.11
N CYS A 90 18.05 47.19 -20.16
CA CYS A 90 16.82 47.38 -19.41
C CYS A 90 16.91 48.71 -18.63
N PRO A 91 15.97 49.64 -18.72
CA PRO A 91 16.02 50.90 -17.97
C PRO A 91 16.05 50.61 -16.47
N GLU A 92 17.13 51.02 -15.79
CA GLU A 92 17.19 51.13 -14.36
C GLU A 92 16.23 52.25 -13.94
N GLY A 93 14.96 51.94 -13.73
CA GLY A 93 14.03 52.96 -13.29
C GLY A 93 12.56 52.65 -13.30
N ASP A 94 12.12 51.54 -13.88
CA ASP A 94 10.75 51.05 -13.70
C ASP A 94 10.62 49.85 -12.73
N ASP A 95 11.71 49.52 -12.03
CA ASP A 95 11.65 48.73 -10.81
C ASP A 95 11.25 49.60 -9.61
N ALA A 96 10.11 50.27 -9.71
CA ALA A 96 9.31 50.54 -8.53
C ALA A 96 8.73 49.21 -8.10
N GLY A 97 9.58 48.32 -7.46
CA GLY A 97 9.18 47.33 -6.50
C GLY A 97 7.93 46.53 -6.78
N VAL A 98 7.68 46.07 -7.99
CA VAL A 98 6.90 44.86 -8.24
C VAL A 98 7.95 43.79 -8.54
N ASP A 99 8.29 43.09 -7.46
CA ASP A 99 8.98 41.82 -7.48
C ASP A 99 8.21 40.92 -8.49
N GLN A 100 8.65 40.89 -9.77
CA GLN A 100 8.09 39.98 -10.78
C GLN A 100 8.51 38.56 -10.35
N ARG A 101 7.86 38.08 -9.27
CA ARG A 101 7.99 36.71 -8.85
C ARG A 101 7.70 35.84 -10.05
N SER A 102 8.51 34.83 -10.26
CA SER A 102 8.23 33.89 -11.33
C SER A 102 6.81 33.30 -11.13
N ALA A 103 6.10 33.03 -12.20
CA ALA A 103 4.77 32.41 -12.12
C ALA A 103 4.75 31.13 -11.26
N SER A 104 5.88 30.42 -11.18
CA SER A 104 6.04 29.26 -10.30
C SER A 104 6.16 29.65 -8.82
N THR A 105 6.82 30.76 -8.50
CA THR A 105 6.94 31.27 -7.12
C THR A 105 5.60 31.78 -6.63
N GLU A 106 4.92 32.59 -7.41
CA GLU A 106 3.57 33.11 -7.10
C GLU A 106 2.56 31.98 -6.89
N LEU A 107 2.60 30.96 -7.76
CA LEU A 107 1.76 29.78 -7.63
C LEU A 107 2.08 28.95 -6.39
N ALA A 108 3.36 28.81 -6.02
CA ALA A 108 3.77 28.09 -4.83
C ALA A 108 3.33 28.83 -3.55
N GLU A 109 3.42 30.15 -3.50
CA GLU A 109 2.94 30.96 -2.38
C GLU A 109 1.42 30.87 -2.24
N LEU A 110 0.70 31.06 -3.34
CA LEU A 110 -0.75 30.94 -3.37
C LEU A 110 -1.24 29.56 -2.91
N ALA A 111 -0.57 28.49 -3.36
CA ALA A 111 -0.89 27.13 -2.94
C ALA A 111 -0.59 26.90 -1.45
N ALA A 112 0.53 27.42 -0.95
CA ALA A 112 0.89 27.32 0.46
C ALA A 112 -0.07 28.06 1.41
N GLU A 113 -0.74 29.11 0.95
CA GLU A 113 -1.81 29.79 1.69
C GLU A 113 -3.12 29.01 1.72
N ARG A 114 -3.32 28.09 0.76
CA ARG A 114 -4.57 27.34 0.56
C ARG A 114 -4.50 25.88 1.01
N CYS A 115 -3.32 25.39 1.38
CA CYS A 115 -3.15 24.03 1.84
C CYS A 115 -2.20 23.95 3.05
N GLU A 116 -2.46 22.99 3.91
CA GLU A 116 -1.55 22.56 4.96
C GLU A 116 -0.51 21.61 4.34
N LEU A 117 0.77 21.95 4.46
CA LEU A 117 1.89 21.15 3.97
C LEU A 117 2.43 20.28 5.10
N TRP A 118 2.68 19.00 4.81
CA TRP A 118 3.17 18.04 5.78
C TRP A 118 3.97 16.92 5.09
N HIS A 119 4.70 16.11 5.86
CA HIS A 119 5.44 14.97 5.34
C HIS A 119 5.16 13.71 6.17
N ASP A 120 5.44 12.54 5.56
CA ASP A 120 5.40 11.28 6.30
C ASP A 120 6.78 10.94 6.91
N PRO A 121 6.87 9.88 7.76
CA PRO A 121 8.13 9.44 8.35
C PRO A 121 9.21 9.03 7.32
N ASP A 122 8.80 8.67 6.10
CA ASP A 122 9.70 8.32 5.00
C ASP A 122 10.20 9.56 4.22
N GLY A 123 9.71 10.76 4.58
CA GLY A 123 10.06 12.03 3.97
C GLY A 123 9.33 12.30 2.65
N ASP A 124 8.24 11.60 2.35
CA ASP A 124 7.35 11.94 1.25
C ASP A 124 6.51 13.18 1.60
N ALA A 125 6.35 14.08 0.62
CA ALA A 125 5.68 15.35 0.80
C ALA A 125 4.20 15.28 0.44
N TYR A 126 3.34 15.85 1.28
CA TYR A 126 1.89 15.87 1.14
C TYR A 126 1.31 17.26 1.34
N ALA A 127 0.11 17.44 0.84
CA ALA A 127 -0.72 18.63 1.06
C ALA A 127 -2.15 18.24 1.41
N THR A 128 -2.73 18.99 2.34
CA THR A 128 -4.14 18.90 2.72
C THR A 128 -4.83 20.22 2.38
N PHE A 129 -5.92 20.18 1.64
CA PHE A 129 -6.70 21.36 1.32
C PHE A 129 -8.21 21.09 1.43
N GLU A 130 -8.96 22.15 1.67
CA GLU A 130 -10.42 22.10 1.71
C GLU A 130 -11.00 22.24 0.31
N ARG A 131 -12.03 21.44 0.03
CA ARG A 131 -12.80 21.48 -1.21
C ARG A 131 -14.29 21.32 -0.93
N GLY A 132 -15.12 21.88 -1.80
CA GLY A 132 -16.57 21.84 -1.70
C GLY A 132 -17.21 23.22 -1.78
N ALA A 133 -18.53 23.27 -1.80
CA ALA A 133 -19.30 24.50 -1.70
C ALA A 133 -19.45 24.94 -0.23
N GLU A 134 -19.77 26.21 -0.02
CA GLU A 134 -19.99 26.76 1.31
C GLU A 134 -21.01 25.92 2.11
N GLY A 135 -20.61 25.44 3.29
CA GLY A 135 -21.42 24.57 4.15
C GLY A 135 -21.30 23.06 3.89
N GLN A 136 -20.57 22.63 2.86
CA GLN A 136 -20.31 21.21 2.53
C GLN A 136 -18.84 20.98 2.15
N THR A 137 -17.92 21.60 2.89
CA THR A 137 -16.48 21.41 2.64
C THR A 137 -15.99 20.10 3.23
N HIS A 138 -15.05 19.47 2.54
CA HIS A 138 -14.30 18.31 2.99
C HIS A 138 -12.80 18.52 2.80
N ARG A 139 -11.97 17.78 3.53
CA ARG A 139 -10.52 17.86 3.45
C ARG A 139 -10.00 16.74 2.57
N GLU A 140 -9.19 17.11 1.57
CA GLU A 140 -8.51 16.18 0.68
C GLU A 140 -7.02 16.12 1.02
N HIS A 141 -6.44 14.90 1.03
CA HIS A 141 -5.03 14.66 1.34
C HIS A 141 -4.35 14.06 0.12
N TRP A 142 -3.35 14.74 -0.41
CA TRP A 142 -2.67 14.35 -1.64
C TRP A 142 -1.15 14.36 -1.48
N ARG A 143 -0.49 13.34 -2.03
CA ARG A 143 0.96 13.41 -2.22
C ARG A 143 1.27 14.49 -3.26
N ILE A 144 2.22 15.39 -2.98
CA ILE A 144 2.53 16.54 -3.85
C ILE A 144 2.99 16.10 -5.26
N GLU A 145 3.69 14.98 -5.35
CA GLU A 145 4.12 14.40 -6.63
C GLU A 145 2.99 13.74 -7.43
N SER A 146 1.80 13.56 -6.83
CA SER A 146 0.69 12.89 -7.49
C SER A 146 0.10 13.73 -8.61
N SER A 147 -0.50 13.04 -9.59
CA SER A 147 -1.24 13.72 -10.65
C SER A 147 -2.48 14.47 -10.13
N GLY A 148 -3.12 13.96 -9.05
CA GLY A 148 -4.28 14.62 -8.43
C GLY A 148 -3.94 15.98 -7.85
N TYR A 149 -2.82 16.07 -7.12
CA TYR A 149 -2.35 17.36 -6.62
C TYR A 149 -1.97 18.33 -7.75
N ARG A 150 -1.32 17.82 -8.79
CA ARG A 150 -0.95 18.64 -9.97
C ARG A 150 -2.17 19.19 -10.70
N ASP A 151 -3.24 18.39 -10.83
CA ASP A 151 -4.51 18.83 -11.41
C ASP A 151 -5.15 19.93 -10.55
N TRP A 152 -5.11 19.80 -9.23
CA TRP A 152 -5.58 20.83 -8.30
C TRP A 152 -4.75 22.12 -8.40
N LEU A 153 -3.42 22.00 -8.47
CA LEU A 153 -2.51 23.14 -8.58
C LEU A 153 -2.74 23.92 -9.91
N ALA A 154 -2.98 23.20 -11.00
CA ALA A 154 -3.31 23.80 -12.29
C ALA A 154 -4.68 24.51 -12.25
N TRP A 155 -5.67 23.92 -11.60
CA TRP A 155 -6.98 24.53 -11.37
C TRP A 155 -6.86 25.79 -10.50
N LEU A 156 -6.08 25.74 -9.42
CA LEU A 156 -5.84 26.88 -8.53
C LEU A 156 -5.25 28.07 -9.29
N ALA A 157 -4.23 27.82 -10.14
CA ALA A 157 -3.64 28.84 -10.99
C ALA A 157 -4.68 29.47 -11.94
N HIS A 158 -5.51 28.64 -12.57
CA HIS A 158 -6.53 29.12 -13.50
C HIS A 158 -7.56 30.03 -12.79
N VAL A 159 -8.06 29.60 -11.61
CA VAL A 159 -9.09 30.34 -10.88
C VAL A 159 -8.55 31.61 -10.23
N SER A 160 -7.34 31.58 -9.69
CA SER A 160 -6.80 32.70 -8.89
C SER A 160 -5.93 33.66 -9.70
N MET A 161 -5.21 33.17 -10.70
CA MET A 161 -4.29 33.97 -11.52
C MET A 161 -4.86 34.26 -12.93
N GLY A 162 -5.96 33.61 -13.33
CA GLY A 162 -6.51 33.71 -14.68
C GLY A 162 -5.58 33.17 -15.77
N ALA A 163 -4.54 32.41 -15.40
CA ALA A 163 -3.48 31.94 -16.27
C ALA A 163 -3.45 30.42 -16.35
N THR A 164 -2.98 29.89 -17.48
CA THR A 164 -2.68 28.48 -17.62
C THR A 164 -1.17 28.30 -17.46
N PRO A 165 -0.67 27.77 -16.33
CA PRO A 165 0.75 27.61 -16.08
C PRO A 165 1.35 26.55 -17.01
N SER A 166 2.61 26.74 -17.41
CA SER A 166 3.36 25.73 -18.15
C SER A 166 3.62 24.50 -17.28
N SER A 167 3.85 23.35 -17.90
CA SER A 167 4.21 22.11 -17.16
C SER A 167 5.50 22.29 -16.33
N GLU A 168 6.41 23.16 -16.77
CA GLU A 168 7.64 23.49 -16.06
C GLU A 168 7.35 24.34 -14.82
N ALA A 169 6.48 25.35 -14.92
CA ALA A 169 6.06 26.17 -13.80
C ALA A 169 5.32 25.36 -12.73
N LEU A 170 4.42 24.45 -13.14
CA LEU A 170 3.74 23.52 -12.23
C LEU A 170 4.74 22.62 -11.50
N ARG A 171 5.73 22.07 -12.21
CA ARG A 171 6.75 21.21 -11.59
C ARG A 171 7.66 22.01 -10.64
N ALA A 172 8.07 23.21 -11.01
CA ALA A 172 8.88 24.07 -10.15
C ALA A 172 8.13 24.46 -8.87
N ALA A 173 6.85 24.84 -8.98
CA ALA A 173 5.99 25.12 -7.82
C ALA A 173 5.81 23.88 -6.94
N SER A 174 5.52 22.70 -7.53
CA SER A 174 5.41 21.44 -6.76
C SER A 174 6.69 21.08 -6.02
N ASN A 175 7.87 21.27 -6.64
CA ASN A 175 9.17 21.02 -5.99
C ASN A 175 9.41 21.97 -4.80
N ALA A 176 9.07 23.25 -4.95
CA ALA A 176 9.18 24.23 -3.86
C ALA A 176 8.25 23.87 -2.69
N LEU A 177 7.01 23.49 -2.99
CA LEU A 177 6.03 23.04 -1.98
C LEU A 177 6.46 21.75 -1.31
N ALA A 178 7.02 20.78 -2.05
CA ALA A 178 7.56 19.55 -1.49
C ALA A 178 8.74 19.83 -0.53
N GLY A 179 9.63 20.77 -0.88
CA GLY A 179 10.69 21.23 0.01
C GLY A 179 10.13 21.82 1.31
N ARG A 180 9.14 22.69 1.23
CA ARG A 180 8.47 23.25 2.42
C ARG A 180 7.77 22.21 3.27
N ALA A 181 7.07 21.26 2.63
CA ALA A 181 6.42 20.16 3.34
C ALA A 181 7.42 19.31 4.15
N LYS A 182 8.60 19.05 3.57
CA LYS A 182 9.64 18.20 4.20
C LYS A 182 10.41 18.89 5.33
N PHE A 183 10.63 20.20 5.23
CA PHE A 183 11.51 20.93 6.17
C PHE A 183 10.75 21.82 7.14
N ASP A 184 9.58 22.33 6.77
CA ASP A 184 8.79 23.24 7.58
C ASP A 184 7.45 22.60 8.03
N GLY A 185 7.01 21.51 7.37
CA GLY A 185 5.75 20.83 7.67
C GLY A 185 5.85 19.87 8.86
N GLU A 186 4.70 19.58 9.48
CA GLU A 186 4.60 18.58 10.54
C GLU A 186 4.68 17.15 9.97
N GLU A 187 5.22 16.21 10.77
CA GLU A 187 5.23 14.79 10.42
C GLU A 187 3.88 14.14 10.75
N HIS A 188 3.27 13.46 9.76
CA HIS A 188 2.05 12.70 9.93
C HIS A 188 2.09 11.38 9.16
N SER A 189 1.46 10.34 9.68
CA SER A 189 1.35 9.05 8.98
C SER A 189 0.13 9.03 8.07
N PRO A 190 0.30 8.89 6.75
CA PRO A 190 -0.82 8.72 5.82
C PRO A 190 -1.45 7.33 6.02
N ALA A 191 -2.77 7.27 5.87
CA ALA A 191 -3.51 6.01 5.88
C ALA A 191 -4.11 5.72 4.50
N ARG A 192 -4.33 4.44 4.23
CA ARG A 192 -5.01 4.01 3.01
C ARG A 192 -6.13 3.05 3.35
N ARG A 193 -7.36 3.41 3.05
CA ARG A 193 -8.61 2.67 3.29
C ARG A 193 -8.91 2.42 4.77
N VAL A 194 -7.96 1.96 5.57
CA VAL A 194 -8.15 1.68 7.00
C VAL A 194 -7.09 2.37 7.84
N ALA A 195 -7.46 2.74 9.05
CA ALA A 195 -6.55 3.28 10.06
C ALA A 195 -7.01 2.92 11.45
N ARG A 196 -6.12 3.07 12.44
CA ARG A 196 -6.45 3.00 13.86
C ARG A 196 -6.01 4.27 14.56
N THR A 197 -6.87 4.77 15.45
CA THR A 197 -6.56 5.84 16.41
C THR A 197 -6.99 5.40 17.81
N ASP A 198 -6.77 6.22 18.81
CA ASP A 198 -7.25 5.96 20.17
C ASP A 198 -8.77 5.89 20.26
N GLU A 199 -9.50 6.56 19.33
CA GLU A 199 -10.96 6.50 19.27
C GLU A 199 -11.48 5.15 18.75
N GLY A 200 -10.75 4.48 17.87
CA GLY A 200 -11.17 3.24 17.25
C GLY A 200 -10.57 3.01 15.88
N TYR A 201 -11.22 2.16 15.09
CA TYR A 201 -10.84 1.89 13.71
C TYR A 201 -11.60 2.78 12.74
N TRP A 202 -10.92 3.20 11.71
CA TRP A 202 -11.45 4.07 10.67
C TRP A 202 -11.43 3.37 9.32
N LEU A 203 -12.53 3.49 8.58
CA LEU A 203 -12.68 2.95 7.23
C LEU A 203 -13.06 4.09 6.29
N ASP A 204 -12.16 4.42 5.35
CA ASP A 204 -12.41 5.42 4.33
C ASP A 204 -13.47 4.91 3.34
N LEU A 205 -14.60 5.60 3.21
CA LEU A 205 -15.63 5.25 2.23
C LEU A 205 -15.16 5.43 0.78
N GLY A 206 -14.11 6.21 0.54
CA GLY A 206 -13.62 6.49 -0.81
C GLY A 206 -14.59 7.30 -1.66
N ASP A 207 -15.59 7.92 -1.05
CA ASP A 207 -16.62 8.73 -1.70
C ASP A 207 -16.12 10.14 -2.05
N GLU A 208 -16.93 10.89 -2.79
CA GLU A 208 -16.59 12.25 -3.23
C GLU A 208 -16.51 13.27 -2.08
N HIS A 209 -17.13 12.97 -0.94
CA HIS A 209 -17.15 13.82 0.26
C HIS A 209 -16.06 13.48 1.27
N TRP A 210 -15.15 12.56 0.96
CA TRP A 210 -14.05 12.12 1.83
C TRP A 210 -14.48 11.69 3.23
N ARG A 211 -15.69 11.09 3.32
CA ARG A 211 -16.24 10.57 4.57
C ARG A 211 -15.56 9.25 4.94
N ALA A 212 -15.43 9.02 6.23
CA ALA A 212 -14.99 7.76 6.78
C ALA A 212 -15.96 7.23 7.83
N VAL A 213 -15.94 5.93 8.08
CA VAL A 213 -16.67 5.27 9.15
C VAL A 213 -15.74 5.12 10.34
N LEU A 214 -16.11 5.65 11.49
CA LEU A 214 -15.50 5.31 12.76
C LEU A 214 -16.21 4.08 13.33
N MET A 215 -15.45 3.06 13.66
CA MET A 215 -15.91 1.77 14.20
C MET A 215 -15.32 1.56 15.60
N THR A 216 -16.18 1.32 16.57
CA THR A 216 -15.83 1.09 17.99
C THR A 216 -16.64 -0.06 18.56
N ALA A 217 -16.32 -0.50 19.76
CA ALA A 217 -17.13 -1.51 20.47
C ALA A 217 -18.58 -1.03 20.80
N ALA A 218 -18.82 0.30 20.78
CA ALA A 218 -20.15 0.88 21.03
C ALA A 218 -21.03 0.99 19.77
N GLY A 219 -20.44 0.79 18.57
CA GLY A 219 -21.10 0.92 17.28
C GLY A 219 -20.26 1.72 16.28
N TRP A 220 -20.86 2.01 15.13
CA TRP A 220 -20.21 2.79 14.06
C TRP A 220 -21.01 4.05 13.71
N ARG A 221 -20.30 5.01 13.14
CA ARG A 221 -20.88 6.26 12.59
C ARG A 221 -20.08 6.76 11.40
N ILE A 222 -20.75 7.41 10.45
CA ILE A 222 -20.09 8.11 9.34
C ILE A 222 -19.65 9.49 9.83
N VAL A 223 -18.42 9.86 9.55
CA VAL A 223 -17.80 11.13 9.94
C VAL A 223 -17.31 11.85 8.69
N GLY A 224 -17.75 13.09 8.51
CA GLY A 224 -17.15 14.04 7.58
C GLY A 224 -15.86 14.62 8.20
N ASN A 225 -14.84 14.85 7.39
CA ASN A 225 -13.54 15.35 7.86
C ASN A 225 -12.94 14.52 9.02
N PRO A 226 -12.66 13.21 8.80
CA PRO A 226 -12.04 12.38 9.83
C PRO A 226 -10.67 12.93 10.25
N PRO A 227 -10.21 12.66 11.50
CA PRO A 227 -8.89 13.11 11.96
C PRO A 227 -7.73 12.35 11.27
N VAL A 228 -8.05 11.31 10.52
CA VAL A 228 -7.09 10.48 9.78
C VAL A 228 -6.83 11.06 8.40
N ARG A 229 -5.57 11.14 8.00
CA ARG A 229 -5.16 11.61 6.67
C ARG A 229 -5.19 10.46 5.67
N PHE A 230 -6.37 10.21 5.09
CA PHE A 230 -6.51 9.18 4.06
C PHE A 230 -5.96 9.68 2.72
N VAL A 231 -4.99 8.94 2.15
CA VAL A 231 -4.42 9.23 0.83
C VAL A 231 -4.98 8.24 -0.18
N ARG A 232 -5.66 8.76 -1.20
CA ARG A 232 -6.38 7.97 -2.20
C ARG A 232 -5.61 7.85 -3.51
N SER A 233 -5.61 6.65 -4.10
CA SER A 233 -5.15 6.44 -5.47
C SER A 233 -6.27 6.69 -6.48
N ARG A 234 -5.94 7.08 -7.72
CA ARG A 234 -6.93 7.23 -8.80
C ARG A 234 -7.71 5.95 -9.14
N ALA A 235 -7.17 4.82 -8.79
CA ALA A 235 -7.79 3.52 -9.02
C ALA A 235 -8.81 3.13 -7.95
N MET A 236 -8.75 3.74 -6.77
CA MET A 236 -9.66 3.52 -5.66
C MET A 236 -11.10 3.85 -6.04
N ARG A 237 -12.04 3.05 -5.57
CA ARG A 237 -13.48 3.23 -5.78
C ARG A 237 -14.20 3.32 -4.44
N PRO A 238 -15.38 3.97 -4.40
CA PRO A 238 -16.16 4.08 -3.19
C PRO A 238 -16.67 2.72 -2.72
N LEU A 239 -16.68 2.52 -1.42
CA LEU A 239 -17.43 1.46 -0.75
C LEU A 239 -18.94 1.76 -0.84
N PRO A 240 -19.80 0.74 -0.78
CA PRO A 240 -21.23 0.97 -0.60
C PRO A 240 -21.47 1.83 0.65
N THR A 241 -22.22 2.92 0.53
CA THR A 241 -22.62 3.69 1.70
C THR A 241 -23.53 2.84 2.57
N PRO A 242 -23.20 2.62 3.87
CA PRO A 242 -23.96 1.72 4.73
C PRO A 242 -25.41 2.20 4.90
N ALA A 243 -26.36 1.26 4.84
CA ALA A 243 -27.77 1.52 5.14
C ALA A 243 -27.99 1.67 6.66
N GLU A 244 -29.16 2.17 7.06
CA GLU A 244 -29.55 2.24 8.48
C GLU A 244 -29.69 0.84 9.12
N LYS A 245 -30.17 -0.13 8.35
CA LYS A 245 -30.32 -1.51 8.79
C LYS A 245 -29.36 -2.42 8.02
N GLY A 246 -28.62 -3.24 8.78
CA GLY A 246 -27.66 -4.17 8.24
C GLY A 246 -28.16 -5.60 8.19
N ASP A 247 -27.83 -6.32 7.11
CA ASP A 247 -28.02 -7.77 6.96
C ASP A 247 -26.89 -8.35 6.10
N ILE A 248 -26.21 -9.37 6.61
CA ILE A 248 -25.11 -10.05 5.90
C ILE A 248 -25.63 -11.19 5.03
N ALA A 249 -26.86 -11.67 5.25
CA ALA A 249 -27.38 -12.85 4.57
C ALA A 249 -27.33 -12.77 3.03
N PRO A 250 -27.60 -11.61 2.38
CA PRO A 250 -27.52 -11.48 0.94
C PRO A 250 -26.11 -11.69 0.34
N LEU A 251 -25.04 -11.49 1.13
CA LEU A 251 -23.65 -11.72 0.70
C LEU A 251 -23.45 -13.15 0.20
N TRP A 252 -24.13 -14.11 0.84
CA TRP A 252 -23.99 -15.53 0.48
C TRP A 252 -24.72 -15.91 -0.81
N GLY A 253 -25.60 -15.07 -1.29
CA GLY A 253 -26.20 -15.20 -2.62
C GLY A 253 -25.32 -14.59 -3.72
N LEU A 254 -24.36 -13.75 -3.38
CA LEU A 254 -23.40 -13.10 -4.29
C LEU A 254 -22.06 -13.83 -4.37
N THR A 255 -21.81 -14.81 -3.49
CA THR A 255 -20.55 -15.55 -3.39
C THR A 255 -20.79 -17.05 -3.43
N ASN A 256 -19.83 -17.81 -3.97
CA ASN A 256 -19.90 -19.27 -4.02
C ASN A 256 -19.15 -19.94 -2.87
N ILE A 257 -19.36 -19.45 -1.65
CA ILE A 257 -18.70 -19.95 -0.43
C ILE A 257 -19.56 -20.99 0.28
N LEU A 258 -18.98 -22.17 0.56
CA LEU A 258 -19.63 -23.21 1.33
C LEU A 258 -20.07 -22.69 2.71
N LYS A 259 -21.23 -23.15 3.20
CA LYS A 259 -21.76 -22.72 4.51
C LYS A 259 -20.74 -22.93 5.64
N THR A 260 -19.97 -24.01 5.57
CA THR A 260 -18.91 -24.35 6.56
C THR A 260 -17.76 -23.36 6.59
N ASP A 261 -17.50 -22.67 5.46
CA ASP A 261 -16.35 -21.79 5.28
C ASP A 261 -16.71 -20.31 5.46
N ARG A 262 -18.01 -19.97 5.47
CA ARG A 262 -18.51 -18.61 5.68
C ARG A 262 -17.95 -17.92 6.92
N PRO A 263 -17.81 -18.58 8.09
CA PRO A 263 -17.21 -17.94 9.26
C PRO A 263 -15.75 -17.52 9.03
N LEU A 264 -14.98 -18.28 8.23
CA LEU A 264 -13.58 -17.94 7.90
C LEU A 264 -13.53 -16.71 6.98
N VAL A 265 -14.43 -16.63 6.00
CA VAL A 265 -14.51 -15.46 5.10
C VAL A 265 -14.95 -14.21 5.85
N LEU A 266 -15.97 -14.32 6.72
CA LEU A 266 -16.40 -13.17 7.53
C LEU A 266 -15.26 -12.65 8.41
N ALA A 267 -14.58 -13.55 9.13
CA ALA A 267 -13.43 -13.16 9.95
C ALA A 267 -12.33 -12.51 9.10
N TRP A 268 -12.10 -12.97 7.86
CA TRP A 268 -11.13 -12.37 6.95
C TRP A 268 -11.54 -10.95 6.51
N ILE A 269 -12.83 -10.73 6.21
CA ILE A 269 -13.35 -9.39 5.87
C ILE A 269 -13.18 -8.44 7.06
N LEU A 270 -13.54 -8.88 8.26
CA LEU A 270 -13.41 -8.07 9.48
C LEU A 270 -11.93 -7.79 9.83
N GLU A 271 -11.04 -8.76 9.63
CA GLU A 271 -9.60 -8.56 9.83
C GLU A 271 -9.04 -7.53 8.85
N ALA A 272 -9.54 -7.50 7.61
CA ALA A 272 -9.14 -6.52 6.60
C ALA A 272 -9.56 -5.07 6.95
N TYR A 273 -10.44 -4.85 7.93
CA TYR A 273 -10.77 -3.52 8.48
C TYR A 273 -9.82 -3.07 9.60
N ARG A 274 -8.88 -3.90 10.01
CA ARG A 274 -7.84 -3.57 10.99
C ARG A 274 -6.56 -3.15 10.26
N SER A 275 -5.77 -2.28 10.88
CA SER A 275 -4.48 -1.82 10.31
C SER A 275 -3.27 -2.22 11.14
N ASP A 276 -3.50 -2.82 12.31
CA ASP A 276 -2.50 -3.05 13.35
C ASP A 276 -2.21 -4.53 13.63
N THR A 277 -2.73 -5.43 12.81
CA THR A 277 -2.57 -6.89 12.98
C THR A 277 -2.20 -7.58 11.66
N PRO A 278 -1.46 -8.69 11.70
CA PRO A 278 -1.13 -9.48 10.53
C PRO A 278 -2.37 -9.99 9.77
N TYR A 279 -2.36 -9.91 8.45
CA TYR A 279 -3.46 -10.35 7.61
C TYR A 279 -3.25 -11.77 7.10
N PRO A 280 -4.20 -12.72 7.30
CA PRO A 280 -4.13 -14.00 6.62
C PRO A 280 -4.36 -13.84 5.12
N VAL A 281 -3.68 -14.64 4.32
CA VAL A 281 -3.90 -14.72 2.87
C VAL A 281 -5.18 -15.52 2.62
N LEU A 282 -6.10 -15.00 1.81
CA LEU A 282 -7.29 -15.72 1.37
C LEU A 282 -7.05 -16.34 -0.01
N GLU A 283 -7.03 -17.66 -0.08
CA GLU A 283 -6.87 -18.42 -1.31
C GLU A 283 -8.17 -19.10 -1.72
N LEU A 284 -8.69 -18.80 -2.93
CA LEU A 284 -9.88 -19.41 -3.49
C LEU A 284 -9.50 -20.43 -4.56
N ILE A 285 -9.79 -21.70 -4.30
CA ILE A 285 -9.44 -22.83 -5.15
C ILE A 285 -10.70 -23.41 -5.76
N GLY A 286 -10.65 -23.82 -7.01
CA GLY A 286 -11.80 -24.51 -7.64
C GLY A 286 -11.62 -24.69 -9.14
N GLU A 287 -12.39 -25.58 -9.72
CA GLU A 287 -12.39 -25.85 -11.13
C GLU A 287 -12.84 -24.62 -11.95
N GLN A 288 -12.66 -24.70 -13.26
CA GLN A 288 -13.22 -23.69 -14.16
C GLN A 288 -14.75 -23.65 -14.02
N GLY A 289 -15.31 -22.46 -13.83
CA GLY A 289 -16.74 -22.29 -13.63
C GLY A 289 -17.24 -22.43 -12.20
N SER A 290 -16.35 -22.35 -11.19
CA SER A 290 -16.71 -22.28 -9.78
C SER A 290 -16.87 -20.85 -9.24
N ALA A 291 -17.00 -19.84 -10.10
CA ALA A 291 -17.16 -18.41 -9.75
C ALA A 291 -16.09 -17.85 -8.80
N LYS A 292 -14.83 -18.32 -8.90
CA LYS A 292 -13.71 -17.82 -8.08
C LYS A 292 -13.49 -16.32 -8.22
N SER A 293 -13.35 -15.84 -9.45
CA SER A 293 -13.11 -14.43 -9.74
C SER A 293 -14.26 -13.56 -9.24
N THR A 294 -15.51 -13.93 -9.55
CA THR A 294 -16.71 -13.21 -9.09
C THR A 294 -16.80 -13.17 -7.55
N THR A 295 -16.53 -14.30 -6.88
CA THR A 295 -16.49 -14.37 -5.40
C THR A 295 -15.40 -13.47 -4.83
N GLN A 296 -14.21 -13.49 -5.43
CA GLN A 296 -13.08 -12.65 -5.02
C GLN A 296 -13.38 -11.16 -5.20
N GLU A 297 -13.94 -10.78 -6.33
CA GLU A 297 -14.38 -9.40 -6.62
C GLU A 297 -15.46 -8.95 -5.65
N THR A 298 -16.45 -9.80 -5.36
CA THR A 298 -17.53 -9.50 -4.41
C THR A 298 -16.98 -9.28 -3.00
N ILE A 299 -16.07 -10.11 -2.50
CA ILE A 299 -15.45 -9.90 -1.20
C ILE A 299 -14.65 -8.59 -1.20
N ARG A 300 -13.84 -8.36 -2.23
CA ARG A 300 -13.05 -7.13 -2.37
C ARG A 300 -13.92 -5.88 -2.47
N HIS A 301 -15.11 -5.97 -3.05
CA HIS A 301 -16.05 -4.85 -3.15
C HIS A 301 -16.43 -4.27 -1.78
N PHE A 302 -16.48 -5.08 -0.72
CA PHE A 302 -16.80 -4.65 0.64
C PHE A 302 -15.57 -4.25 1.46
N VAL A 303 -14.35 -4.43 0.94
CA VAL A 303 -13.11 -4.11 1.68
C VAL A 303 -12.34 -2.98 0.99
N ASP A 304 -12.03 -3.16 -0.29
CA ASP A 304 -11.23 -2.21 -1.07
C ASP A 304 -11.58 -2.27 -2.57
N PRO A 305 -12.77 -1.77 -2.96
CA PRO A 305 -13.15 -1.70 -4.37
C PRO A 305 -12.16 -0.82 -5.15
N ASN A 306 -11.85 -1.27 -6.35
CA ASN A 306 -10.81 -0.67 -7.17
C ASN A 306 -11.22 -0.72 -8.66
N ARG A 307 -10.65 0.14 -9.49
CA ARG A 307 -10.84 0.10 -10.95
C ARG A 307 -10.36 -1.22 -11.56
N VAL A 308 -9.31 -1.81 -10.99
CA VAL A 308 -8.76 -3.11 -11.36
C VAL A 308 -8.97 -4.04 -10.18
N MET A 309 -10.10 -4.75 -10.17
CA MET A 309 -10.50 -5.63 -9.06
C MET A 309 -9.58 -6.84 -8.91
N LEU A 310 -9.13 -7.42 -10.01
CA LEU A 310 -8.25 -8.57 -10.06
C LEU A 310 -7.02 -8.24 -10.90
N ARG A 311 -5.88 -8.75 -10.48
CA ARG A 311 -4.59 -8.58 -11.16
C ARG A 311 -4.05 -9.96 -11.55
N GLY A 312 -3.52 -10.08 -12.75
CA GLY A 312 -2.80 -11.28 -13.14
C GLY A 312 -1.51 -11.48 -12.33
N ARG A 313 -0.84 -12.60 -12.57
CA ARG A 313 0.45 -12.93 -11.94
C ARG A 313 1.47 -11.79 -12.12
N PRO A 314 2.12 -11.30 -11.04
CA PRO A 314 3.20 -10.33 -11.14
C PRO A 314 4.39 -10.92 -11.91
N LYS A 315 5.03 -10.10 -12.73
CA LYS A 315 6.21 -10.51 -13.52
C LYS A 315 7.48 -10.51 -12.67
N ALA A 316 7.58 -9.58 -11.75
CA ALA A 316 8.67 -9.43 -10.80
C ALA A 316 8.10 -9.29 -9.38
N VAL A 317 8.92 -9.54 -8.36
CA VAL A 317 8.52 -9.40 -6.95
C VAL A 317 8.21 -7.94 -6.63
N GLU A 318 8.92 -7.00 -7.21
CA GLU A 318 8.74 -5.56 -7.05
C GLU A 318 7.33 -5.10 -7.47
N ASP A 319 6.74 -5.73 -8.50
CA ASP A 319 5.39 -5.39 -8.98
C ASP A 319 4.34 -5.55 -7.88
N ILE A 320 4.50 -6.53 -6.96
CA ILE A 320 3.55 -6.74 -5.88
C ILE A 320 3.69 -5.67 -4.79
N PHE A 321 4.92 -5.22 -4.48
CA PHE A 321 5.14 -4.13 -3.52
C PHE A 321 4.62 -2.79 -4.06
N VAL A 322 4.81 -2.52 -5.36
CA VAL A 322 4.17 -1.37 -6.02
C VAL A 322 2.64 -1.47 -5.93
N ALA A 323 2.06 -2.67 -6.09
CA ALA A 323 0.63 -2.86 -5.92
C ALA A 323 0.18 -2.61 -4.46
N CYS A 324 0.97 -3.03 -3.46
CA CYS A 324 0.75 -2.73 -2.03
C CYS A 324 0.72 -1.22 -1.78
N GLY A 325 1.66 -0.49 -2.35
CA GLY A 325 1.73 0.97 -2.25
C GLY A 325 0.52 1.72 -2.84
N ALA A 326 -0.25 1.11 -3.74
CA ALA A 326 -1.39 1.74 -4.42
C ALA A 326 -2.77 1.23 -3.97
N ASN A 327 -2.85 0.11 -3.24
CA ASN A 327 -4.10 -0.53 -2.83
C ASN A 327 -4.03 -0.92 -1.36
N HIS A 328 -5.18 -1.06 -0.71
CA HIS A 328 -5.28 -1.72 0.58
C HIS A 328 -5.28 -3.24 0.39
N VAL A 329 -6.10 -3.78 -0.51
CA VAL A 329 -6.14 -5.22 -0.82
C VAL A 329 -5.35 -5.53 -2.09
N VAL A 330 -4.42 -6.47 -2.00
CA VAL A 330 -3.73 -7.05 -3.16
C VAL A 330 -4.46 -8.31 -3.58
N SER A 331 -5.07 -8.28 -4.76
CA SER A 331 -5.94 -9.35 -5.28
C SER A 331 -5.37 -9.90 -6.58
N LEU A 332 -4.88 -11.14 -6.57
CA LEU A 332 -4.28 -11.83 -7.70
C LEU A 332 -5.18 -12.96 -8.21
N GLU A 333 -5.27 -13.13 -9.52
CA GLU A 333 -6.13 -14.13 -10.14
C GLU A 333 -5.39 -15.08 -11.09
N ASN A 334 -6.02 -16.22 -11.37
CA ASN A 334 -5.58 -17.21 -12.36
C ASN A 334 -4.14 -17.68 -12.14
N LEU A 335 -3.76 -17.85 -10.89
CA LEU A 335 -2.46 -18.35 -10.54
C LEU A 335 -2.40 -19.87 -10.77
N SER A 336 -1.38 -20.31 -11.50
CA SER A 336 -1.07 -21.74 -11.67
C SER A 336 0.00 -22.22 -10.70
N SER A 337 0.86 -21.30 -10.24
CA SER A 337 1.93 -21.55 -9.27
C SER A 337 2.47 -20.25 -8.70
N ILE A 338 3.12 -20.32 -7.54
CA ILE A 338 3.82 -19.23 -6.89
C ILE A 338 5.32 -19.59 -6.83
N THR A 339 6.20 -18.68 -7.28
CA THR A 339 7.64 -18.85 -7.15
C THR A 339 8.08 -18.74 -5.69
N PRO A 340 9.23 -19.29 -5.29
CA PRO A 340 9.75 -19.14 -3.93
C PRO A 340 9.83 -17.67 -3.48
N ASP A 341 10.39 -16.81 -4.33
CA ASP A 341 10.57 -15.38 -4.01
C ASP A 341 9.22 -14.66 -3.84
N LEU A 342 8.23 -14.99 -4.69
CA LEU A 342 6.87 -14.45 -4.52
C LEU A 342 6.20 -14.97 -3.25
N SER A 343 6.42 -16.24 -2.88
CA SER A 343 5.91 -16.80 -1.63
C SER A 343 6.49 -16.09 -0.41
N ASP A 344 7.81 -15.77 -0.43
CA ASP A 344 8.48 -15.06 0.65
C ASP A 344 7.99 -13.60 0.73
N ALA A 345 7.78 -12.95 -0.43
CA ALA A 345 7.18 -11.60 -0.48
C ALA A 345 5.75 -11.58 0.10
N LEU A 346 4.90 -12.57 -0.25
CA LEU A 346 3.55 -12.69 0.32
C LEU A 346 3.57 -12.90 1.85
N CYS A 347 4.53 -13.67 2.36
CA CYS A 347 4.75 -13.81 3.79
C CYS A 347 5.09 -12.47 4.46
N THR A 348 5.97 -11.68 3.85
CA THR A 348 6.39 -10.36 4.33
C THR A 348 5.21 -9.39 4.34
N ILE A 349 4.45 -9.31 3.25
CA ILE A 349 3.27 -8.43 3.12
C ILE A 349 2.20 -8.78 4.15
N SER A 350 1.94 -10.08 4.35
CA SER A 350 0.94 -10.60 5.30
C SER A 350 1.20 -10.18 6.75
N THR A 351 2.46 -10.07 7.15
CA THR A 351 2.85 -9.81 8.56
C THR A 351 3.36 -8.40 8.82
N GLY A 352 3.39 -7.56 7.81
CA GLY A 352 3.98 -6.24 7.87
C GLY A 352 5.50 -6.29 7.69
N GLY A 353 5.98 -5.60 6.69
CA GLY A 353 7.39 -5.51 6.33
C GLY A 353 7.56 -4.59 5.14
N GLY A 354 8.61 -4.77 4.36
CA GLY A 354 8.87 -3.95 3.19
C GLY A 354 9.82 -4.62 2.21
N HIS A 355 9.90 -4.03 1.05
CA HIS A 355 10.89 -4.36 0.06
C HIS A 355 11.89 -3.21 -0.04
N ALA A 356 13.15 -3.53 0.14
CA ALA A 356 14.25 -2.60 -0.04
C ALA A 356 14.93 -2.89 -1.38
N GLY A 357 14.94 -1.91 -2.27
CA GLY A 357 15.54 -2.03 -3.60
C GLY A 357 16.29 -0.76 -4.00
N ARG A 358 17.15 -0.87 -5.01
CA ARG A 358 17.84 0.31 -5.55
C ARG A 358 16.87 1.17 -6.34
N GLN A 359 16.86 2.46 -6.08
CA GLN A 359 16.13 3.42 -6.90
C GLN A 359 16.81 3.54 -8.28
N PHE A 360 16.04 3.38 -9.36
CA PHE A 360 16.55 3.62 -10.70
C PHE A 360 16.93 5.10 -10.87
N TYR A 361 18.17 5.35 -11.33
CA TYR A 361 18.75 6.69 -11.60
C TYR A 361 19.27 7.51 -10.41
N THR A 362 19.31 6.97 -9.18
CA THR A 362 20.01 7.62 -8.05
C THR A 362 21.14 6.73 -7.55
N ASN A 363 22.34 7.28 -7.52
CA ASN A 363 23.54 6.56 -7.06
C ASN A 363 23.54 6.50 -5.53
N GLY A 364 23.02 5.41 -4.96
CA GLY A 364 23.28 5.04 -3.57
C GLY A 364 22.15 5.15 -2.57
N GLU A 365 20.95 5.57 -2.97
CA GLU A 365 19.78 5.57 -2.10
C GLU A 365 18.97 4.28 -2.23
N GLU A 366 18.61 3.68 -1.09
CA GLU A 366 17.72 2.54 -1.00
C GLU A 366 16.28 3.04 -0.94
N HIS A 367 15.44 2.56 -1.87
CA HIS A 367 14.01 2.84 -1.85
C HIS A 367 13.30 1.73 -1.07
N ILE A 368 12.71 2.07 0.07
CA ILE A 368 11.95 1.16 0.90
C ILE A 368 10.46 1.33 0.55
N ILE A 369 9.81 0.23 0.17
CA ILE A 369 8.37 0.19 -0.03
C ILE A 369 7.77 -0.59 1.13
N PRO A 370 7.17 0.08 2.13
CA PRO A 370 6.48 -0.61 3.21
C PRO A 370 5.24 -1.32 2.66
N ALA A 371 4.99 -2.53 3.15
CA ALA A 371 3.85 -3.33 2.73
C ALA A 371 3.24 -4.07 3.91
N HIS A 372 1.96 -3.81 4.15
CA HIS A 372 1.13 -4.50 5.13
C HIS A 372 -0.30 -4.51 4.61
N ASN A 373 -0.66 -5.55 3.87
CA ASN A 373 -1.86 -5.57 3.06
C ASN A 373 -2.58 -6.92 3.17
N PRO A 374 -3.92 -6.94 3.24
CA PRO A 374 -4.70 -8.14 2.98
C PRO A 374 -4.45 -8.66 1.57
N ILE A 375 -4.29 -9.97 1.44
CA ILE A 375 -3.98 -10.62 0.16
C ILE A 375 -5.09 -11.61 -0.19
N MET A 376 -5.54 -11.56 -1.44
CA MET A 376 -6.45 -12.54 -2.02
C MET A 376 -5.81 -13.18 -3.25
N LEU A 377 -5.93 -14.51 -3.35
CA LEU A 377 -5.41 -15.30 -4.46
C LEU A 377 -6.52 -16.20 -5.01
N ASN A 378 -6.51 -16.49 -6.31
CA ASN A 378 -7.29 -17.59 -6.86
C ASN A 378 -6.50 -18.44 -7.85
N GLY A 379 -6.88 -19.72 -7.93
CA GLY A 379 -6.29 -20.69 -8.84
C GLY A 379 -7.21 -21.89 -9.07
N ILE A 380 -6.89 -22.72 -10.09
CA ILE A 380 -7.62 -23.98 -10.32
C ILE A 380 -7.26 -24.98 -9.21
N GLY A 381 -5.97 -25.09 -8.85
CA GLY A 381 -5.47 -25.88 -7.73
C GLY A 381 -4.92 -25.00 -6.64
N ALA A 382 -4.54 -25.59 -5.52
CA ALA A 382 -3.83 -24.90 -4.45
C ALA A 382 -2.47 -24.39 -4.97
N VAL A 383 -2.27 -23.08 -4.95
CA VAL A 383 -1.02 -22.45 -5.39
C VAL A 383 -0.08 -22.18 -4.22
N VAL A 384 -0.63 -22.08 -3.00
CA VAL A 384 0.14 -21.97 -1.77
C VAL A 384 0.56 -23.37 -1.31
N THR A 385 1.82 -23.69 -1.52
CA THR A 385 2.38 -25.02 -1.21
C THR A 385 3.54 -24.98 -0.20
N ARG A 386 4.18 -23.80 -0.03
CA ARG A 386 5.27 -23.66 0.94
C ARG A 386 4.69 -23.51 2.36
N PRO A 387 5.22 -24.27 3.33
CA PRO A 387 4.67 -24.37 4.68
C PRO A 387 4.55 -23.02 5.39
N ASP A 388 5.51 -22.12 5.18
CA ASP A 388 5.52 -20.81 5.86
C ASP A 388 4.38 -19.90 5.41
N LEU A 389 4.06 -19.88 4.12
CA LEU A 389 2.90 -19.15 3.59
C LEU A 389 1.60 -19.91 3.89
N LEU A 390 1.61 -21.26 3.85
CA LEU A 390 0.45 -22.09 4.14
C LEU A 390 -0.07 -21.87 5.58
N ASP A 391 0.82 -21.73 6.55
CA ASP A 391 0.46 -21.44 7.95
C ASP A 391 -0.20 -20.05 8.13
N ARG A 392 -0.10 -19.19 7.12
CA ARG A 392 -0.73 -17.86 7.06
C ARG A 392 -1.94 -17.81 6.11
N THR A 393 -2.31 -18.92 5.50
CA THR A 393 -3.31 -18.95 4.42
C THR A 393 -4.62 -19.59 4.86
N ILE A 394 -5.72 -18.98 4.45
CA ILE A 394 -7.08 -19.54 4.48
C ILE A 394 -7.39 -20.02 3.05
N ALA A 395 -7.24 -21.32 2.81
CA ALA A 395 -7.43 -21.91 1.48
C ALA A 395 -8.82 -22.57 1.36
N LEU A 396 -9.72 -21.97 0.61
CA LEU A 396 -11.11 -22.38 0.46
C LEU A 396 -11.35 -23.05 -0.90
N SER A 397 -12.00 -24.20 -0.89
CA SER A 397 -12.41 -24.89 -2.12
C SER A 397 -13.84 -24.52 -2.49
N LEU A 398 -14.01 -23.87 -3.64
CA LEU A 398 -15.30 -23.48 -4.16
C LEU A 398 -15.90 -24.62 -4.99
N PRO A 399 -17.17 -24.98 -4.76
CA PRO A 399 -17.85 -25.98 -5.59
C PRO A 399 -18.11 -25.45 -7.00
N THR A 400 -18.34 -26.35 -7.94
CA THR A 400 -18.86 -25.98 -9.25
C THR A 400 -20.29 -25.45 -9.13
N ILE A 401 -20.62 -24.41 -9.92
CA ILE A 401 -21.97 -23.84 -9.94
C ILE A 401 -22.80 -24.46 -11.04
N GLU A 402 -24.03 -24.86 -10.72
CA GLU A 402 -24.98 -25.42 -11.69
C GLU A 402 -25.69 -24.30 -12.48
N ARG A 403 -26.01 -23.19 -11.82
CA ARG A 403 -26.67 -22.02 -12.40
C ARG A 403 -25.78 -20.81 -12.35
N ARG A 404 -25.58 -20.12 -13.47
CA ARG A 404 -24.78 -18.91 -13.59
C ARG A 404 -25.68 -17.70 -13.77
N ASP A 405 -25.47 -16.68 -12.96
CA ASP A 405 -26.00 -15.35 -13.22
C ASP A 405 -25.16 -14.69 -14.33
N THR A 406 -25.76 -13.80 -15.09
CA THR A 406 -25.02 -12.91 -15.98
C THR A 406 -24.29 -11.85 -15.17
N GLU A 407 -23.28 -11.22 -15.74
CA GLU A 407 -22.56 -10.11 -15.09
C GLU A 407 -23.50 -8.97 -14.70
N SER A 408 -24.49 -8.65 -15.55
CA SER A 408 -25.49 -7.61 -15.29
C SER A 408 -26.44 -7.97 -14.14
N GLU A 409 -26.89 -9.23 -14.04
CA GLU A 409 -27.72 -9.70 -12.92
C GLU A 409 -26.94 -9.66 -11.60
N HIS A 410 -25.67 -10.09 -11.62
CA HIS A 410 -24.82 -10.04 -10.43
C HIS A 410 -24.57 -8.59 -9.99
N ALA A 411 -24.24 -7.68 -10.92
CA ALA A 411 -24.03 -6.26 -10.64
C ALA A 411 -25.30 -5.60 -10.07
N ALA A 412 -26.47 -5.86 -10.66
CA ALA A 412 -27.74 -5.32 -10.16
C ALA A 412 -28.07 -5.82 -8.74
N ARG A 413 -27.75 -7.08 -8.41
CA ARG A 413 -27.92 -7.61 -7.06
C ARG A 413 -26.92 -6.98 -6.08
N LEU A 414 -25.67 -6.81 -6.50
CA LEU A 414 -24.64 -6.18 -5.68
C LEU A 414 -24.98 -4.71 -5.36
N GLU A 415 -25.50 -3.97 -6.35
CA GLU A 415 -25.95 -2.60 -6.16
C GLU A 415 -27.16 -2.51 -5.22
N ARG A 416 -28.16 -3.40 -5.40
CA ARG A 416 -29.36 -3.42 -4.56
C ARG A 416 -29.06 -3.76 -3.11
N ASP A 417 -28.20 -4.75 -2.85
CA ASP A 417 -27.99 -5.33 -1.53
C ASP A 417 -26.74 -4.77 -0.82
N GLY A 418 -25.88 -4.08 -1.58
CA GLY A 418 -24.55 -3.65 -1.11
C GLY A 418 -24.58 -2.76 0.13
N ALA A 419 -25.48 -1.77 0.19
CA ALA A 419 -25.63 -0.89 1.34
C ALA A 419 -26.06 -1.64 2.62
N THR A 420 -26.96 -2.61 2.49
CA THR A 420 -27.46 -3.44 3.59
C THR A 420 -26.39 -4.41 4.08
N ILE A 421 -25.65 -5.05 3.16
CA ILE A 421 -24.52 -5.94 3.49
C ILE A 421 -23.44 -5.14 4.22
N MET A 422 -23.07 -3.96 3.71
CA MET A 422 -22.05 -3.10 4.32
C MET A 422 -22.40 -2.73 5.76
N ALA A 423 -23.63 -2.29 6.02
CA ALA A 423 -24.11 -2.00 7.36
C ALA A 423 -24.08 -3.24 8.26
N GLY A 424 -24.43 -4.42 7.73
CA GLY A 424 -24.37 -5.69 8.45
C GLY A 424 -22.94 -6.09 8.85
N LEU A 425 -21.97 -5.90 7.95
CA LEU A 425 -20.54 -6.13 8.23
C LEU A 425 -20.00 -5.17 9.29
N LEU A 426 -20.38 -3.89 9.22
CA LEU A 426 -19.98 -2.89 10.23
C LEU A 426 -20.59 -3.18 11.60
N ASN A 427 -21.88 -3.56 11.66
CA ASN A 427 -22.53 -3.98 12.91
C ASN A 427 -21.79 -5.17 13.54
N LEU A 428 -21.57 -6.22 12.73
CA LEU A 428 -20.84 -7.40 13.19
C LEU A 428 -19.42 -7.07 13.65
N TYR A 429 -18.74 -6.15 12.95
CA TYR A 429 -17.39 -5.73 13.36
C TYR A 429 -17.39 -5.03 14.72
N CYS A 430 -18.32 -4.11 14.96
CA CYS A 430 -18.45 -3.41 16.24
C CYS A 430 -18.81 -4.37 17.39
N GLU A 431 -19.73 -5.30 17.15
CA GLU A 431 -20.07 -6.36 18.11
C GLU A 431 -18.86 -7.27 18.37
N THR A 432 -18.08 -7.58 17.34
CA THR A 432 -16.83 -8.34 17.47
C THR A 432 -15.81 -7.61 18.33
N LEU A 433 -15.63 -6.29 18.12
CA LEU A 433 -14.73 -5.47 18.94
C LEU A 433 -15.14 -5.44 20.41
N ALA A 434 -16.45 -5.48 20.71
CA ALA A 434 -16.96 -5.56 22.08
C ALA A 434 -16.62 -6.89 22.75
N GLN A 435 -16.57 -8.00 22.00
CA GLN A 435 -16.24 -9.33 22.52
C GLN A 435 -14.72 -9.61 22.58
N LEU A 436 -13.92 -8.88 21.79
CA LEU A 436 -12.50 -9.19 21.59
C LEU A 436 -11.65 -9.16 22.87
N PRO A 437 -11.85 -8.23 23.83
CA PRO A 437 -11.07 -8.19 25.07
C PRO A 437 -11.25 -9.46 25.94
N ASP A 438 -12.39 -10.12 25.82
CA ASP A 438 -12.75 -11.30 26.62
C ASP A 438 -12.30 -12.63 25.99
N VAL A 439 -11.68 -12.57 24.79
CA VAL A 439 -11.18 -13.77 24.11
C VAL A 439 -9.80 -14.12 24.63
N GLN A 440 -9.69 -15.32 25.18
CA GLN A 440 -8.43 -15.90 25.62
C GLN A 440 -8.16 -17.21 24.88
N ILE A 441 -7.01 -17.31 24.23
CA ILE A 441 -6.50 -18.53 23.62
C ILE A 441 -5.24 -18.93 24.38
N ASP A 442 -5.19 -20.17 24.86
CA ASP A 442 -4.02 -20.76 25.51
C ASP A 442 -2.77 -20.52 24.64
N PRO A 443 -1.70 -19.89 25.17
CA PRO A 443 -0.49 -19.57 24.42
C PRO A 443 0.11 -20.78 23.67
N GLU A 444 0.03 -21.98 24.24
CA GLU A 444 0.55 -23.21 23.62
C GLU A 444 -0.29 -23.69 22.42
N LYS A 445 -1.55 -23.23 22.34
CA LYS A 445 -2.50 -23.60 21.27
C LYS A 445 -2.73 -22.49 20.25
N ARG A 446 -2.08 -21.34 20.42
CA ARG A 446 -2.23 -20.21 19.48
C ARG A 446 -1.72 -20.59 18.09
N PRO A 447 -2.51 -20.38 17.05
CA PRO A 447 -2.04 -20.55 15.68
C PRO A 447 -1.06 -19.43 15.29
N ARG A 448 -0.38 -19.56 14.16
CA ARG A 448 0.52 -18.54 13.62
C ARG A 448 -0.17 -17.17 13.46
N MET A 449 -1.39 -17.16 12.95
CA MET A 449 -2.23 -15.96 12.82
C MET A 449 -3.10 -15.84 14.08
N ALA A 450 -2.46 -15.47 15.20
CA ALA A 450 -3.12 -15.44 16.50
C ALA A 450 -4.20 -14.36 16.58
N ASP A 451 -3.94 -13.17 16.06
CA ASP A 451 -4.86 -12.02 16.07
C ASP A 451 -6.13 -12.35 15.28
N TYR A 452 -5.97 -12.94 14.09
CA TYR A 452 -7.09 -13.44 13.30
C TYR A 452 -7.90 -14.52 14.04
N ALA A 453 -7.23 -15.42 14.77
CA ALA A 453 -7.90 -16.44 15.55
C ALA A 453 -8.70 -15.84 16.71
N MET A 454 -8.17 -14.82 17.37
CA MET A 454 -8.87 -14.08 18.43
C MET A 454 -10.06 -13.31 17.88
N LEU A 455 -9.88 -12.60 16.75
CA LEU A 455 -10.98 -11.87 16.09
C LEU A 455 -12.09 -12.82 15.63
N GLY A 456 -11.76 -13.95 15.01
CA GLY A 456 -12.73 -14.92 14.54
C GLY A 456 -13.53 -15.55 15.69
N GLU A 457 -12.88 -15.85 16.82
CA GLU A 457 -13.57 -16.33 18.01
C GLU A 457 -14.47 -15.25 18.65
N ALA A 458 -14.03 -13.99 18.69
CA ALA A 458 -14.83 -12.85 19.14
C ALA A 458 -16.06 -12.67 18.24
N MET A 459 -15.88 -12.71 16.93
CA MET A 459 -16.96 -12.64 15.94
C MET A 459 -17.97 -13.77 16.14
N HIS A 460 -17.51 -14.99 16.36
CA HIS A 460 -18.38 -16.13 16.57
C HIS A 460 -19.25 -15.96 17.83
N ARG A 461 -18.67 -15.43 18.91
CA ARG A 461 -19.42 -15.10 20.14
C ARG A 461 -20.42 -13.97 19.91
N ALA A 462 -20.05 -12.92 19.17
CA ALA A 462 -20.96 -11.84 18.80
C ALA A 462 -22.17 -12.36 18.01
N MET A 463 -22.00 -13.40 17.18
CA MET A 463 -23.08 -14.07 16.47
C MET A 463 -23.87 -15.09 17.34
N GLY A 464 -23.65 -15.15 18.66
CA GLY A 464 -24.31 -16.07 19.58
C GLY A 464 -23.72 -17.48 19.59
N GLY A 465 -22.54 -17.69 19.01
CA GLY A 465 -21.86 -18.97 18.97
C GLY A 465 -21.21 -19.34 20.32
N VAL A 466 -20.99 -20.64 20.53
CA VAL A 466 -20.34 -21.15 21.74
C VAL A 466 -18.84 -20.91 21.74
N THR A 467 -18.25 -20.64 22.89
CA THR A 467 -16.81 -20.46 23.06
C THR A 467 -16.02 -21.65 22.51
N GLY A 468 -14.99 -21.36 21.71
CA GLY A 468 -14.15 -22.36 21.03
C GLY A 468 -14.76 -22.90 19.74
N GLY A 469 -15.98 -22.51 19.38
CA GLY A 469 -16.67 -23.00 18.20
C GLY A 469 -15.95 -22.62 16.91
N TRP A 470 -15.56 -21.37 16.76
CA TRP A 470 -14.82 -20.90 15.60
C TRP A 470 -13.40 -21.46 15.54
N LEU A 471 -12.72 -21.54 16.69
CA LEU A 471 -11.39 -22.15 16.78
C LEU A 471 -11.37 -23.61 16.31
N ASN A 472 -12.45 -24.35 16.55
CA ASN A 472 -12.58 -25.71 16.04
C ASN A 472 -12.70 -25.74 14.51
N VAL A 473 -13.50 -24.83 13.92
CA VAL A 473 -13.62 -24.67 12.46
C VAL A 473 -12.27 -24.31 11.86
N TYR A 474 -11.58 -23.32 12.42
CA TYR A 474 -10.28 -22.87 11.93
C TYR A 474 -9.19 -23.95 12.05
N SER A 475 -9.15 -24.65 13.20
CA SER A 475 -8.21 -25.75 13.43
C SER A 475 -8.45 -26.93 12.49
N LYS A 476 -9.72 -27.25 12.21
CA LYS A 476 -10.08 -28.27 11.21
C LYS A 476 -9.62 -27.83 9.82
N HIS A 477 -9.94 -26.61 9.42
CA HIS A 477 -9.54 -26.05 8.13
C HIS A 477 -8.01 -26.10 7.92
N ARG A 478 -7.21 -25.71 8.94
CA ARG A 478 -5.76 -25.81 8.90
C ARG A 478 -5.26 -27.25 8.72
N ARG A 479 -5.84 -28.21 9.46
CA ARG A 479 -5.50 -29.63 9.28
C ARG A 479 -5.82 -30.14 7.88
N ASP A 480 -6.96 -29.75 7.33
CA ASP A 480 -7.38 -30.14 5.99
C ASP A 480 -6.48 -29.53 4.91
N ALA A 481 -6.01 -28.28 5.08
CA ALA A 481 -5.03 -27.65 4.21
C ALA A 481 -3.68 -28.38 4.22
N ILE A 482 -3.21 -28.80 5.38
CA ILE A 482 -1.97 -29.60 5.53
C ILE A 482 -2.12 -30.95 4.85
N ARG A 483 -3.26 -31.63 5.05
CA ARG A 483 -3.54 -32.91 4.38
C ARG A 483 -3.50 -32.75 2.86
N ARG A 484 -4.14 -31.73 2.30
CA ARG A 484 -4.07 -31.44 0.85
C ARG A 484 -2.63 -31.26 0.35
N THR A 485 -1.78 -30.58 1.12
CA THR A 485 -0.36 -30.42 0.77
C THR A 485 0.38 -31.75 0.81
N ILE A 486 0.06 -32.62 1.77
CA ILE A 486 0.62 -33.97 1.84
C ILE A 486 0.13 -34.80 0.67
N ASP A 487 -1.18 -34.80 0.39
CA ASP A 487 -1.80 -35.55 -0.70
C ASP A 487 -1.26 -35.16 -2.08
N SER A 488 -0.88 -33.90 -2.24
CA SER A 488 -0.24 -33.39 -3.47
C SER A 488 1.26 -33.72 -3.57
N SER A 489 1.88 -34.26 -2.51
CA SER A 489 3.31 -34.57 -2.46
C SER A 489 3.56 -36.07 -2.44
N PRO A 490 3.95 -36.70 -3.59
CA PRO A 490 4.26 -38.13 -3.63
C PRO A 490 5.34 -38.55 -2.62
N VAL A 491 6.32 -37.68 -2.35
CA VAL A 491 7.37 -37.92 -1.35
C VAL A 491 6.81 -37.91 0.07
N ALA A 492 5.89 -36.99 0.40
CA ALA A 492 5.29 -36.94 1.72
C ALA A 492 4.42 -38.18 1.97
N GLN A 493 3.60 -38.58 1.00
CA GLN A 493 2.81 -39.81 1.06
C GLN A 493 3.68 -41.04 1.26
N ALA A 494 4.75 -41.19 0.46
CA ALA A 494 5.69 -42.33 0.60
C ALA A 494 6.37 -42.35 1.98
N CYS A 495 6.70 -41.19 2.56
CA CYS A 495 7.24 -41.11 3.92
C CYS A 495 6.24 -41.57 4.97
N ILE A 496 4.95 -41.21 4.84
CA ILE A 496 3.89 -41.67 5.75
C ILE A 496 3.74 -43.18 5.67
N GLU A 497 3.52 -43.71 4.48
CA GLU A 497 3.39 -45.15 4.24
C GLU A 497 4.62 -45.93 4.75
N PHE A 498 5.83 -45.38 4.53
CA PHE A 498 7.05 -45.97 5.02
C PHE A 498 7.10 -46.03 6.56
N THR A 499 6.74 -44.93 7.23
CA THR A 499 6.78 -44.87 8.70
C THR A 499 5.68 -45.69 9.36
N GLU A 500 4.53 -45.83 8.74
CA GLU A 500 3.46 -46.72 9.19
C GLU A 500 3.93 -48.21 9.27
N ALA A 501 4.74 -48.63 8.29
CA ALA A 501 5.22 -49.98 8.26
C ALA A 501 6.51 -50.20 9.07
N ASN A 502 7.47 -49.24 9.02
CA ASN A 502 8.82 -49.45 9.57
C ASN A 502 9.10 -48.64 10.84
N ARG A 503 8.17 -47.76 11.24
CA ARG A 503 8.23 -46.82 12.38
C ARG A 503 9.43 -45.87 12.40
N VAL A 504 10.64 -46.30 12.04
CA VAL A 504 11.87 -45.51 12.09
C VAL A 504 12.76 -45.87 10.91
N TYR A 505 13.33 -44.82 10.29
CA TYR A 505 14.47 -44.93 9.39
C TYR A 505 15.63 -44.07 9.91
N ALA A 506 16.86 -44.61 9.87
CA ALA A 506 18.06 -43.84 10.15
C ALA A 506 19.15 -44.30 9.18
N GLY A 507 19.63 -43.40 8.32
CA GLY A 507 20.60 -43.72 7.28
C GLY A 507 20.80 -42.57 6.31
N THR A 508 21.42 -42.84 5.15
CA THR A 508 21.64 -41.82 4.14
C THR A 508 20.35 -41.47 3.36
N VAL A 509 20.24 -40.24 2.84
CA VAL A 509 19.16 -39.86 1.94
C VAL A 509 19.13 -40.73 0.68
N LYS A 510 20.30 -41.22 0.23
CA LYS A 510 20.40 -42.19 -0.86
C LYS A 510 19.73 -43.53 -0.48
N GLY A 511 20.06 -44.07 0.68
CA GLY A 511 19.45 -45.30 1.17
C GLY A 511 17.93 -45.16 1.40
N LEU A 512 17.47 -43.99 1.85
CA LEU A 512 16.02 -43.72 1.97
C LEU A 512 15.34 -43.71 0.58
N LEU A 513 15.97 -43.11 -0.43
CA LEU A 513 15.46 -43.13 -1.81
C LEU A 513 15.33 -44.55 -2.35
N GLU A 514 16.36 -45.38 -2.13
CA GLU A 514 16.37 -46.81 -2.51
C GLU A 514 15.23 -47.57 -1.76
N ALA A 515 15.09 -47.35 -0.46
CA ALA A 515 14.04 -47.98 0.35
C ALA A 515 12.64 -47.60 -0.10
N LEU A 516 12.41 -46.33 -0.41
CA LEU A 516 11.14 -45.82 -0.95
C LEU A 516 10.86 -46.39 -2.35
N ASN A 517 11.86 -46.52 -3.20
CA ASN A 517 11.73 -47.09 -4.53
C ASN A 517 11.47 -48.62 -4.51
N HIS A 518 12.14 -49.36 -3.64
CA HIS A 518 11.96 -50.82 -3.55
C HIS A 518 10.56 -51.21 -3.05
N ARG A 519 9.97 -50.42 -2.17
CA ARG A 519 8.65 -50.69 -1.63
C ARG A 519 7.55 -50.50 -2.68
N ASP A 520 7.79 -49.66 -3.66
CA ASP A 520 6.83 -49.30 -4.67
C ASP A 520 7.16 -49.90 -6.07
N ALA A 521 7.97 -50.93 -6.13
CA ALA A 521 8.32 -51.59 -7.39
C ALA A 521 7.11 -52.08 -8.21
N GLY A 522 5.91 -52.15 -7.59
CA GLY A 522 4.64 -52.42 -8.27
C GLY A 522 3.82 -51.17 -8.65
N ARG A 523 4.15 -49.96 -8.15
CA ARG A 523 3.40 -48.69 -8.37
C ARG A 523 4.19 -47.64 -9.16
N SER A 524 5.34 -48.00 -9.75
CA SER A 524 6.25 -47.05 -10.43
C SER A 524 5.61 -46.30 -11.61
N VAL A 525 4.46 -46.75 -12.12
CA VAL A 525 3.73 -46.12 -13.23
C VAL A 525 2.88 -44.92 -12.79
N GLU A 526 2.48 -44.79 -11.49
CA GLU A 526 1.58 -43.72 -10.99
C GLU A 526 2.32 -42.47 -10.47
N ARG A 527 3.64 -42.51 -10.28
CA ARG A 527 4.42 -41.44 -9.64
C ARG A 527 4.75 -40.22 -10.48
N GLY A 528 4.58 -40.29 -11.79
CA GLY A 528 4.75 -39.18 -12.72
C GLY A 528 6.14 -38.51 -12.68
N ASP A 529 6.26 -37.38 -13.37
CA ASP A 529 7.52 -36.60 -13.48
C ASP A 529 7.96 -35.92 -12.17
N TYR A 530 7.14 -35.91 -11.13
CA TYR A 530 7.42 -35.24 -9.83
C TYR A 530 8.20 -36.08 -8.82
N TRP A 531 8.50 -37.37 -9.13
CA TRP A 531 9.27 -38.20 -8.23
C TRP A 531 10.78 -37.91 -8.34
N PRO A 532 11.49 -37.73 -7.20
CA PRO A 532 12.90 -37.38 -7.22
C PRO A 532 13.76 -38.52 -7.79
N ARG A 533 14.57 -38.20 -8.79
CA ARG A 533 15.47 -39.15 -9.46
C ARG A 533 16.87 -39.19 -8.82
N SER A 534 17.15 -38.33 -7.85
CA SER A 534 18.47 -38.23 -7.20
C SER A 534 18.33 -38.00 -5.68
N PRO A 535 19.36 -38.40 -4.90
CA PRO A 535 19.37 -38.12 -3.46
C PRO A 535 19.26 -36.65 -3.12
N LYS A 536 19.85 -35.75 -3.93
CA LYS A 536 19.69 -34.29 -3.76
C LYS A 536 18.24 -33.87 -3.95
N GLY A 537 17.62 -34.30 -5.03
CA GLY A 537 16.18 -34.00 -5.31
C GLY A 537 15.28 -34.56 -4.21
N LEU A 538 15.56 -35.77 -3.67
CA LEU A 538 14.83 -36.29 -2.52
C LEU A 538 15.05 -35.41 -1.27
N GLY A 539 16.29 -35.04 -0.96
CA GLY A 539 16.62 -34.19 0.16
C GLY A 539 15.87 -32.87 0.14
N ASP A 540 15.76 -32.22 -1.03
CA ASP A 540 15.02 -30.98 -1.22
C ASP A 540 13.51 -31.19 -1.08
N ALA A 541 12.96 -32.27 -1.62
CA ALA A 541 11.54 -32.63 -1.45
C ALA A 541 11.19 -32.95 0.00
N LEU A 542 12.06 -33.68 0.71
CA LEU A 542 11.92 -33.98 2.14
C LEU A 542 11.95 -32.73 3.00
N ARG A 543 12.86 -31.78 2.75
CA ARG A 543 12.90 -30.49 3.48
C ARG A 543 11.60 -29.71 3.31
N ARG A 544 11.04 -29.71 2.09
CA ARG A 544 9.73 -29.08 1.82
C ARG A 544 8.58 -29.77 2.54
N ALA A 545 8.59 -31.12 2.61
CA ALA A 545 7.54 -31.91 3.22
C ALA A 545 7.63 -31.96 4.77
N ALA A 546 8.82 -31.76 5.34
CA ALA A 546 9.09 -31.94 6.78
C ALA A 546 8.16 -31.16 7.71
N PRO A 547 7.80 -29.89 7.47
CA PRO A 547 6.86 -29.15 8.33
C PRO A 547 5.47 -29.76 8.33
N ALA A 548 4.94 -30.16 7.18
CA ALA A 548 3.62 -30.78 7.05
C ALA A 548 3.60 -32.17 7.70
N LEU A 549 4.64 -32.97 7.44
CA LEU A 549 4.82 -34.29 8.06
C LEU A 549 4.86 -34.22 9.60
N ARG A 550 5.53 -33.22 10.17
CA ARG A 550 5.62 -33.01 11.63
C ARG A 550 4.25 -32.75 12.25
N GLN A 551 3.37 -32.05 11.57
CA GLN A 551 2.02 -31.74 12.08
C GLN A 551 1.11 -32.97 12.13
N ILE A 552 1.42 -34.01 11.35
CA ILE A 552 0.70 -35.31 11.43
C ILE A 552 1.47 -36.35 12.25
N GLY A 553 2.52 -35.94 12.97
CA GLY A 553 3.28 -36.81 13.87
C GLY A 553 4.40 -37.61 13.20
N VAL A 554 4.79 -37.27 11.98
CA VAL A 554 5.94 -37.85 11.29
C VAL A 554 7.11 -36.84 11.36
N TYR A 555 8.17 -37.21 12.05
CA TYR A 555 9.34 -36.36 12.29
C TYR A 555 10.46 -36.72 11.34
N LEU A 556 10.93 -35.75 10.60
CA LEU A 556 12.05 -35.84 9.70
C LEU A 556 13.17 -34.91 10.18
N CYS A 557 14.38 -35.46 10.30
CA CYS A 557 15.60 -34.71 10.56
C CYS A 557 16.63 -35.05 9.45
N ILE A 558 17.16 -34.03 8.80
CA ILE A 558 18.20 -34.15 7.78
C ILE A 558 19.44 -33.43 8.31
N GLU A 559 20.60 -34.09 8.29
CA GLU A 559 21.86 -33.47 8.74
C GLU A 559 22.32 -32.43 7.71
N ASP A 560 22.74 -31.25 8.19
CA ASP A 560 23.18 -30.15 7.32
C ASP A 560 24.58 -30.42 6.71
N ARG A 561 25.40 -31.22 7.38
CA ARG A 561 26.74 -31.56 6.90
C ARG A 561 26.79 -32.98 6.38
N PRO A 562 27.23 -33.17 5.13
CA PRO A 562 27.39 -34.53 4.57
C PRO A 562 28.54 -35.27 5.30
N ARG A 563 28.33 -36.54 5.62
CA ARG A 563 29.39 -37.46 6.06
C ARG A 563 30.10 -38.05 4.86
N ARG A 564 31.11 -38.94 5.08
CA ARG A 564 31.86 -39.58 4.00
C ARG A 564 30.98 -40.41 3.05
N ASP A 565 29.87 -40.95 3.55
CA ASP A 565 28.90 -41.80 2.86
C ASP A 565 27.66 -41.02 2.34
N GLY A 566 27.59 -39.70 2.59
CA GLY A 566 26.53 -38.83 2.12
C GLY A 566 25.78 -38.08 3.22
N VAL A 567 24.67 -37.43 2.83
CA VAL A 567 23.79 -36.73 3.75
C VAL A 567 22.91 -37.73 4.50
N HIS A 568 22.93 -37.68 5.82
CA HIS A 568 22.12 -38.56 6.68
C HIS A 568 20.76 -37.93 6.99
N CYS A 569 19.75 -38.80 7.14
CA CYS A 569 18.42 -38.39 7.60
C CYS A 569 17.86 -39.43 8.57
N LYS A 570 16.94 -38.93 9.45
CA LYS A 570 16.19 -39.77 10.35
C LYS A 570 14.69 -39.44 10.18
N LEU A 571 13.90 -40.47 9.89
CA LEU A 571 12.47 -40.40 9.72
C LEU A 571 11.82 -41.28 10.79
N ARG A 572 10.88 -40.75 11.58
CA ARG A 572 10.20 -41.50 12.63
C ARG A 572 8.78 -40.99 12.88
N THR A 573 7.90 -41.83 13.37
CA THR A 573 6.62 -41.43 13.98
C THR A 573 6.84 -40.88 15.39
N ALA A 574 5.90 -40.04 15.88
CA ALA A 574 5.85 -39.68 17.30
C ALA A 574 5.74 -40.94 18.14
N ASP A 575 6.53 -41.05 19.20
CA ASP A 575 6.27 -42.07 20.21
C ASP A 575 4.85 -41.82 20.74
N PRO A 576 4.04 -42.88 20.91
CA PRO A 576 2.74 -42.72 21.56
C PRO A 576 2.98 -42.07 22.93
N LYS A 577 2.29 -40.95 23.22
CA LYS A 577 2.34 -40.31 24.53
C LYS A 577 2.20 -41.42 25.58
N PRO A 578 3.10 -41.49 26.58
CA PRO A 578 2.93 -42.46 27.66
C PRO A 578 1.52 -42.29 28.21
N ARG A 579 0.73 -43.36 28.24
CA ARG A 579 -0.56 -43.34 28.91
C ARG A 579 -0.32 -42.77 30.30
N PRO A 580 -1.16 -41.81 30.77
CA PRO A 580 -1.05 -41.34 32.13
C PRO A 580 -1.07 -42.60 33.02
N ALA A 581 -0.04 -42.74 33.86
CA ALA A 581 0.06 -43.87 34.78
C ALA A 581 -1.25 -43.99 35.55
N THR A 582 -1.91 -45.13 35.44
CA THR A 582 -3.07 -45.47 36.25
C THR A 582 -2.63 -45.30 37.69
N PRO A 583 -3.31 -44.49 38.52
CA PRO A 583 -2.91 -44.32 39.90
C PRO A 583 -2.94 -45.72 40.57
N PRO A 584 -1.92 -46.08 41.38
CA PRO A 584 -1.86 -47.36 42.02
C PRO A 584 -3.14 -47.56 42.85
N ASN A 585 -3.77 -48.71 42.63
CA ASN A 585 -4.93 -49.17 43.38
C ASN A 585 -4.59 -49.14 44.87
N ARG A 586 -5.13 -48.21 45.65
CA ARG A 586 -5.01 -48.24 47.11
C ARG A 586 -5.92 -49.36 47.61
N GLU A 587 -5.30 -50.42 47.97
CA GLU A 587 -5.95 -51.42 48.82
C GLU A 587 -6.43 -50.76 50.15
N PRO A 588 -7.61 -51.12 50.67
CA PRO A 588 -8.10 -50.55 51.90
C PRO A 588 -7.34 -51.18 53.06
N SER A 589 -6.44 -50.45 53.72
CA SER A 589 -5.85 -50.86 55.00
C SER A 589 -6.90 -50.70 56.13
N SER A 590 -7.24 -51.85 56.72
CA SER A 590 -8.05 -51.99 57.89
C SER A 590 -7.43 -51.35 59.13
N GLN A 591 -8.30 -50.70 59.90
CA GLN A 591 -8.34 -50.53 61.36
C GLN A 591 -7.09 -50.07 62.13
N SER A 592 -7.17 -48.96 62.82
CA SER A 592 -7.30 -48.96 64.27
C SER A 592 -7.71 -47.60 64.83
N SER A 593 -8.73 -47.74 65.71
CA SER A 593 -9.24 -46.73 66.61
C SER A 593 -8.19 -46.24 67.59
N HIS A 594 -8.06 -44.90 67.77
CA HIS A 594 -7.86 -44.32 69.11
C HIS A 594 -8.45 -42.91 69.16
N VAL A 595 -9.34 -42.78 70.08
CA VAL A 595 -9.98 -41.63 70.70
C VAL A 595 -8.90 -40.74 71.32
N HIS A 596 -8.92 -39.45 71.11
CA HIS A 596 -8.78 -38.45 72.16
C HIS A 596 -9.22 -37.03 71.68
N GLU A 597 -10.04 -36.58 72.55
CA GLU A 597 -10.70 -35.31 72.83
C GLU A 597 -9.89 -34.04 72.74
N ARG A 598 -10.67 -32.98 72.49
CA ARG A 598 -10.52 -31.57 72.93
C ARG A 598 -9.38 -30.76 72.26
N GLU A 599 -9.58 -29.53 71.82
CA GLU A 599 -10.22 -28.40 72.50
C GLU A 599 -10.52 -27.25 71.49
N VAL A 600 -11.61 -26.61 71.78
CA VAL A 600 -12.08 -25.32 71.26
C VAL A 600 -11.06 -24.22 71.58
N VAL A 601 -10.84 -23.25 70.69
CA VAL A 601 -10.90 -21.82 71.02
C VAL A 601 -10.96 -20.98 69.70
N ARG A 602 -11.93 -20.08 69.74
CA ARG A 602 -12.18 -18.88 68.93
C ARG A 602 -10.96 -17.98 68.79
N ILE A 603 -10.75 -17.37 67.65
CA ILE A 603 -11.13 -15.95 67.38
C ILE A 603 -11.15 -15.76 65.87
#